data_89bac0eb20001b270f65811776c30669
#
_entry.id   89bac0eb20001b270f65811776c30669
#
_cell.length_a   1.000
_cell.length_b   1.000
_cell.length_c   1.000
_cell.angle_alpha   90.00
_cell.angle_beta   90.00
_cell.angle_gamma   90.00
#
_symmetry.space_group_name_H-M   'P 1'
#
loop_
_entity.id
_entity.type
_entity.pdbx_description
1 polymer ?
#
loop_
_entity_poly.entity_id
_entity_poly.type
_entity_poly.pdbx_seq_one_letter_code
_entity_poly.pdbx_strand_id
1 'polypeptide(L)'
;MKFNWKVVLLFVLILALIVPVYSKAVETGKELPKSPELQDDKSSTLKNVNTPKNLKASPLTIPANSTIADLFPDEGMAKTVANQLGRTENNNFQTPTKTDWKVDDVVTEVELNRMWYLTSVATIGSIEGIQYLPNLYNVQLQFDDQCKDLSPFLKAPNGYPQLYRLNINNGNISDISPLTELSAPTL
;
A
#
# COMPACT_ATOMS: atom_id res chain seq x y z
N MET A 1 20.54 -1.14 -36.31
CA MET A 1 20.94 -1.80 -35.04
C MET A 1 20.95 -3.31 -35.28
N LYS A 2 22.11 -3.98 -35.18
CA LYS A 2 22.19 -5.45 -35.33
C LYS A 2 21.78 -6.09 -34.02
N PHE A 3 20.64 -6.77 -34.02
CA PHE A 3 20.08 -7.46 -32.86
C PHE A 3 21.00 -8.64 -32.47
N ASN A 4 21.51 -8.66 -31.24
CA ASN A 4 22.48 -9.66 -30.81
C ASN A 4 21.76 -10.89 -30.23
N TRP A 5 21.40 -11.83 -31.11
CA TRP A 5 20.69 -13.08 -30.79
C TRP A 5 21.35 -13.93 -29.69
N LYS A 6 22.68 -13.83 -29.52
CA LYS A 6 23.43 -14.61 -28.52
C LYS A 6 23.07 -14.20 -27.09
N VAL A 7 22.67 -12.95 -26.85
CA VAL A 7 22.23 -12.45 -25.52
C VAL A 7 20.85 -12.99 -25.18
N VAL A 8 19.96 -13.09 -26.15
CA VAL A 8 18.60 -13.61 -25.94
C VAL A 8 18.63 -15.11 -25.62
N LEU A 9 19.51 -15.86 -26.28
CA LEU A 9 19.65 -17.31 -26.02
C LEU A 9 20.21 -17.57 -24.59
N LEU A 10 21.09 -16.73 -24.10
CA LEU A 10 21.64 -16.84 -22.74
C LEU A 10 20.57 -16.64 -21.66
N PHE A 11 19.67 -15.66 -21.86
CA PHE A 11 18.55 -15.40 -20.93
C PHE A 11 17.54 -16.54 -20.89
N VAL A 12 17.21 -17.13 -22.04
CA VAL A 12 16.30 -18.28 -22.12
C VAL A 12 16.88 -19.53 -21.46
N LEU A 13 18.19 -19.73 -21.56
CA LEU A 13 18.86 -20.89 -20.93
C LEU A 13 18.94 -20.75 -19.39
N ILE A 14 19.07 -19.55 -18.86
CA ILE A 14 19.07 -19.29 -17.41
C ILE A 14 17.66 -19.49 -16.81
N LEU A 15 16.59 -19.10 -17.52
CA LEU A 15 15.23 -19.34 -17.04
C LEU A 15 14.87 -20.84 -17.02
N ALA A 16 15.41 -21.64 -17.93
CA ALA A 16 15.14 -23.08 -17.99
C ALA A 16 15.83 -23.89 -16.85
N LEU A 17 16.85 -23.33 -16.21
CA LEU A 17 17.58 -23.98 -15.10
C LEU A 17 16.99 -23.67 -13.71
N ILE A 18 16.10 -22.69 -13.59
CA ILE A 18 15.53 -22.27 -12.29
C ILE A 18 14.18 -22.99 -12.01
N VAL A 19 13.47 -23.46 -13.03
CA VAL A 19 12.12 -24.06 -12.88
C VAL A 19 12.09 -25.45 -12.22
N PRO A 20 13.09 -26.35 -12.29
CA PRO A 20 12.96 -27.67 -11.68
C PRO A 20 13.21 -27.76 -10.17
N VAL A 21 13.62 -26.69 -9.50
CA VAL A 21 13.94 -26.75 -8.05
C VAL A 21 12.72 -26.58 -7.14
N TYR A 22 11.61 -26.03 -7.65
CA TYR A 22 10.42 -25.76 -6.83
C TYR A 22 9.34 -26.87 -6.86
N SER A 23 9.50 -27.94 -7.64
CA SER A 23 8.47 -28.99 -7.77
C SER A 23 8.71 -30.28 -6.97
N LYS A 24 9.68 -30.32 -6.05
CA LYS A 24 10.03 -31.53 -5.29
C LYS A 24 9.89 -31.44 -3.76
N ALA A 25 9.15 -30.49 -3.24
CA ALA A 25 8.99 -30.29 -1.79
C ALA A 25 7.55 -30.51 -1.25
N VAL A 26 6.72 -31.31 -1.96
CA VAL A 26 5.40 -31.71 -1.45
C VAL A 26 5.21 -33.20 -1.68
N GLU A 27 5.93 -34.04 -0.93
CA GLU A 27 5.54 -35.43 -0.62
C GLU A 27 6.51 -35.99 0.43
N THR A 28 6.27 -35.69 1.68
CA THR A 28 6.56 -36.64 2.78
C THR A 28 5.67 -36.24 3.94
N GLY A 29 4.54 -36.95 4.07
CA GLY A 29 3.73 -36.94 5.27
C GLY A 29 4.55 -37.48 6.44
N LYS A 30 4.79 -36.63 7.43
CA LYS A 30 5.17 -37.02 8.78
C LYS A 30 4.19 -36.37 9.75
N GLU A 31 3.44 -37.23 10.46
CA GLU A 31 2.57 -36.84 11.55
C GLU A 31 3.37 -36.06 12.61
N LEU A 32 2.78 -34.93 13.04
CA LEU A 32 3.27 -34.19 14.19
C LEU A 32 2.90 -34.95 15.49
N PRO A 33 3.79 -35.00 16.48
CA PRO A 33 3.49 -35.58 17.78
C PRO A 33 2.48 -34.73 18.54
N LYS A 34 1.48 -35.42 19.16
CA LYS A 34 0.48 -34.85 20.04
C LYS A 34 1.12 -34.15 21.24
N SER A 35 0.75 -32.90 21.42
CA SER A 35 1.07 -32.11 22.63
C SER A 35 0.30 -32.64 23.86
N PRO A 36 0.87 -32.66 25.06
CA PRO A 36 0.21 -33.15 26.24
C PRO A 36 -0.88 -32.21 26.73
N GLU A 37 -1.97 -32.84 27.13
CA GLU A 37 -3.13 -32.28 27.82
C GLU A 37 -2.70 -31.64 29.16
N LEU A 38 -2.98 -30.35 29.34
CA LEU A 38 -2.89 -29.68 30.65
C LEU A 38 -4.28 -29.45 31.19
N GLN A 39 -4.50 -30.03 32.35
CA GLN A 39 -5.70 -30.01 33.12
C GLN A 39 -6.08 -28.60 33.62
N ASP A 40 -7.41 -28.45 33.77
CA ASP A 40 -8.11 -27.32 34.40
C ASP A 40 -7.52 -26.88 35.74
N ASP A 41 -7.37 -25.56 35.91
CA ASP A 41 -7.65 -24.95 37.21
C ASP A 41 -8.24 -23.53 37.04
N LYS A 42 -9.38 -23.43 37.66
CA LYS A 42 -10.29 -22.38 38.10
C LYS A 42 -9.96 -20.90 37.83
N SER A 43 -10.95 -20.32 37.18
CA SER A 43 -11.65 -19.09 37.60
C SER A 43 -10.83 -17.85 37.92
N SER A 44 -10.75 -16.95 36.95
CA SER A 44 -10.88 -15.53 37.25
C SER A 44 -11.60 -14.80 36.12
N THR A 45 -12.65 -14.14 36.52
CA THR A 45 -13.57 -13.30 35.75
C THR A 45 -12.78 -12.20 35.01
N LEU A 46 -12.46 -12.38 33.76
CA LEU A 46 -12.03 -11.28 32.90
C LEU A 46 -13.24 -10.73 32.16
N LYS A 47 -13.61 -9.53 32.59
CA LYS A 47 -14.65 -8.71 32.00
C LYS A 47 -14.33 -8.45 30.52
N ASN A 48 -15.29 -8.81 29.70
CA ASN A 48 -15.71 -8.19 28.45
C ASN A 48 -14.65 -7.34 27.72
N VAL A 49 -13.76 -8.02 26.97
CA VAL A 49 -13.04 -7.37 25.89
C VAL A 49 -14.03 -7.23 24.74
N ASN A 50 -14.48 -6.00 24.50
CA ASN A 50 -15.25 -5.67 23.32
C ASN A 50 -14.50 -6.14 22.08
N THR A 51 -14.95 -7.26 21.51
CA THR A 51 -14.58 -7.66 20.16
C THR A 51 -14.86 -6.47 19.24
N PRO A 52 -13.90 -5.99 18.46
CA PRO A 52 -14.19 -4.93 17.49
C PRO A 52 -15.32 -5.44 16.60
N LYS A 53 -16.45 -4.76 16.63
CA LYS A 53 -17.51 -4.96 15.64
C LYS A 53 -16.86 -4.83 14.28
N ASN A 54 -16.88 -5.92 13.53
CA ASN A 54 -16.51 -5.95 12.12
C ASN A 54 -17.56 -5.13 11.37
N LEU A 55 -17.42 -3.80 11.47
CA LEU A 55 -18.12 -2.84 10.63
C LEU A 55 -17.49 -3.01 9.26
N LYS A 56 -18.17 -3.74 8.39
CA LYS A 56 -17.89 -3.75 6.96
C LYS A 56 -18.00 -2.29 6.50
N ALA A 57 -16.86 -1.60 6.47
CA ALA A 57 -16.80 -0.23 6.00
C ALA A 57 -17.31 -0.23 4.56
N SER A 58 -18.25 0.66 4.26
CA SER A 58 -18.69 0.87 2.89
C SER A 58 -17.49 1.28 2.05
N PRO A 59 -17.36 0.78 0.81
CA PRO A 59 -16.28 1.21 -0.06
C PRO A 59 -16.29 2.74 -0.17
N LEU A 60 -15.09 3.33 -0.05
CA LEU A 60 -14.93 4.76 -0.23
C LEU A 60 -15.13 5.08 -1.71
N THR A 61 -16.24 5.70 -2.04
CA THR A 61 -16.56 6.07 -3.42
C THR A 61 -15.99 7.46 -3.73
N ILE A 62 -15.32 7.57 -4.87
CA ILE A 62 -14.85 8.84 -5.39
C ILE A 62 -16.05 9.56 -6.03
N PRO A 63 -16.33 10.82 -5.68
CA PRO A 63 -17.38 11.59 -6.36
C PRO A 63 -17.10 11.67 -7.87
N ALA A 64 -18.15 11.57 -8.68
CA ALA A 64 -18.01 11.63 -10.14
C ALA A 64 -17.37 12.96 -10.57
N ASN A 65 -16.45 12.89 -11.53
CA ASN A 65 -15.71 14.04 -12.08
C ASN A 65 -14.80 14.77 -11.07
N SER A 66 -14.41 14.14 -9.96
CA SER A 66 -13.43 14.74 -9.07
C SER A 66 -12.08 14.86 -9.75
N THR A 67 -11.47 16.01 -9.62
CA THR A 67 -10.08 16.23 -10.00
C THR A 67 -9.14 15.68 -8.92
N ILE A 68 -7.85 15.54 -9.25
CA ILE A 68 -6.83 15.16 -8.25
C ILE A 68 -6.82 16.19 -7.11
N ALA A 69 -6.92 17.50 -7.41
CA ALA A 69 -6.94 18.54 -6.39
C ALA A 69 -8.19 18.49 -5.49
N ASP A 70 -9.35 18.05 -6.00
CA ASP A 70 -10.56 17.88 -5.19
C ASP A 70 -10.41 16.76 -4.16
N LEU A 71 -9.71 15.69 -4.52
CA LEU A 71 -9.49 14.53 -3.65
C LEU A 71 -8.29 14.72 -2.70
N PHE A 72 -7.29 15.48 -3.14
CA PHE A 72 -6.05 15.75 -2.41
C PHE A 72 -5.88 17.28 -2.28
N PRO A 73 -6.52 17.91 -1.29
CA PRO A 73 -6.57 19.37 -1.18
C PRO A 73 -5.22 20.03 -0.88
N ASP A 74 -4.23 19.29 -0.37
CA ASP A 74 -2.86 19.77 -0.24
C ASP A 74 -2.16 19.79 -1.61
N GLU A 75 -1.61 20.94 -1.98
CA GLU A 75 -0.97 21.13 -3.29
C GLU A 75 0.23 20.20 -3.50
N GLY A 76 1.05 19.98 -2.46
CA GLY A 76 2.20 19.06 -2.51
C GLY A 76 1.75 17.62 -2.69
N MET A 77 0.68 17.21 -1.99
CA MET A 77 0.08 15.89 -2.12
C MET A 77 -0.54 15.70 -3.49
N ALA A 78 -1.34 16.65 -3.99
CA ALA A 78 -1.93 16.59 -5.32
C ALA A 78 -0.87 16.48 -6.43
N LYS A 79 0.20 17.30 -6.38
CA LYS A 79 1.34 17.21 -7.30
C LYS A 79 2.04 15.85 -7.23
N THR A 80 2.19 15.31 -6.03
CA THR A 80 2.80 13.99 -5.82
C THR A 80 1.96 12.91 -6.47
N VAL A 81 0.65 12.88 -6.24
CA VAL A 81 -0.27 11.92 -6.85
C VAL A 81 -0.27 12.05 -8.37
N ALA A 82 -0.40 13.25 -8.92
CA ALA A 82 -0.36 13.50 -10.36
C ALA A 82 0.93 12.97 -10.99
N ASN A 83 2.08 13.23 -10.38
CA ASN A 83 3.37 12.71 -10.85
C ASN A 83 3.41 11.17 -10.83
N GLN A 84 2.94 10.56 -9.76
CA GLN A 84 3.01 9.10 -9.59
C GLN A 84 2.05 8.36 -10.53
N LEU A 85 0.90 8.91 -10.86
CA LEU A 85 -0.04 8.33 -11.83
C LEU A 85 0.58 8.18 -13.23
N GLY A 86 1.50 9.06 -13.60
CA GLY A 86 2.21 9.00 -14.89
C GLY A 86 3.37 7.99 -14.94
N ARG A 87 3.70 7.31 -13.84
CA ARG A 87 4.87 6.45 -13.77
C ARG A 87 4.55 4.98 -14.07
N THR A 88 5.48 4.30 -14.73
CA THR A 88 5.31 2.90 -15.13
C THR A 88 5.19 1.93 -13.96
N GLU A 89 5.89 2.18 -12.84
CA GLU A 89 5.81 1.34 -11.66
C GLU A 89 4.40 1.28 -11.04
N ASN A 90 3.61 2.36 -11.17
CA ASN A 90 2.22 2.41 -10.74
C ASN A 90 1.23 1.86 -11.79
N ASN A 91 1.74 1.37 -12.92
CA ASN A 91 0.95 0.75 -13.97
C ASN A 91 1.39 -0.69 -14.26
N ASN A 92 1.81 -1.44 -13.23
CA ASN A 92 2.37 -2.79 -13.38
C ASN A 92 3.50 -2.86 -14.41
N PHE A 93 4.37 -1.83 -14.42
CA PHE A 93 5.47 -1.66 -15.36
C PHE A 93 5.04 -1.58 -16.85
N GLN A 94 3.75 -1.36 -17.11
CA GLN A 94 3.23 -1.03 -18.43
C GLN A 94 3.29 0.47 -18.68
N THR A 95 3.31 0.88 -19.94
CA THR A 95 3.23 2.30 -20.29
C THR A 95 1.88 2.85 -19.83
N PRO A 96 1.86 3.91 -19.01
CA PRO A 96 0.61 4.54 -18.59
C PRO A 96 -0.12 5.15 -19.78
N THR A 97 -1.45 5.21 -19.72
CA THR A 97 -2.29 5.81 -20.75
C THR A 97 -2.07 7.33 -20.87
N LYS A 98 -1.64 7.95 -19.76
CA LYS A 98 -1.29 9.36 -19.66
C LYS A 98 -0.08 9.50 -18.75
N THR A 99 0.94 10.25 -19.18
CA THR A 99 2.20 10.47 -18.44
C THR A 99 2.31 11.88 -17.87
N ASP A 100 1.49 12.81 -18.34
CA ASP A 100 1.55 14.24 -18.00
C ASP A 100 0.34 14.71 -17.19
N TRP A 101 -0.05 13.90 -16.20
CA TRP A 101 -1.13 14.20 -15.29
C TRP A 101 -0.95 15.55 -14.60
N LYS A 102 -2.04 16.32 -14.53
CA LYS A 102 -2.13 17.61 -13.84
C LYS A 102 -3.05 17.49 -12.64
N VAL A 103 -2.91 18.39 -11.68
CA VAL A 103 -3.74 18.40 -10.46
C VAL A 103 -5.22 18.66 -10.74
N ASP A 104 -5.53 19.32 -11.85
CA ASP A 104 -6.88 19.62 -12.35
C ASP A 104 -7.47 18.54 -13.28
N ASP A 105 -6.72 17.47 -13.53
CA ASP A 105 -7.25 16.33 -14.28
C ASP A 105 -8.26 15.55 -13.44
N VAL A 106 -9.36 15.16 -14.09
CA VAL A 106 -10.32 14.21 -13.51
C VAL A 106 -9.66 12.84 -13.39
N VAL A 107 -9.77 12.25 -12.23
CA VAL A 107 -9.21 10.92 -11.93
C VAL A 107 -10.30 9.95 -11.53
N THR A 108 -10.12 8.69 -11.84
CA THR A 108 -11.06 7.61 -11.51
C THR A 108 -10.51 6.69 -10.44
N GLU A 109 -11.41 5.92 -9.82
CA GLU A 109 -11.03 4.89 -8.86
C GLU A 109 -10.07 3.86 -9.47
N VAL A 110 -10.22 3.54 -10.76
CA VAL A 110 -9.34 2.59 -11.45
C VAL A 110 -7.89 3.07 -11.48
N GLU A 111 -7.67 4.36 -11.68
CA GLU A 111 -6.33 4.95 -11.71
C GLU A 111 -5.73 5.01 -10.31
N LEU A 112 -6.50 5.44 -9.31
CA LEU A 112 -6.03 5.49 -7.93
C LEU A 112 -5.74 4.10 -7.35
N ASN A 113 -6.52 3.09 -7.71
CA ASN A 113 -6.29 1.71 -7.31
C ASN A 113 -5.02 1.09 -7.89
N ARG A 114 -4.40 1.70 -8.89
CA ARG A 114 -3.10 1.28 -9.43
C ARG A 114 -1.90 1.88 -8.68
N MET A 115 -2.14 2.79 -7.75
CA MET A 115 -1.09 3.46 -7.00
C MET A 115 -0.49 2.52 -5.96
N TRP A 116 0.70 1.99 -6.24
CA TRP A 116 1.48 1.15 -5.33
C TRP A 116 2.62 1.92 -4.66
N TYR A 117 3.12 2.93 -5.35
CA TYR A 117 4.22 3.77 -4.92
C TYR A 117 3.74 5.19 -4.77
N LEU A 118 4.08 5.82 -3.66
CA LEU A 118 3.83 7.23 -3.42
C LEU A 118 5.11 7.87 -2.89
N THR A 119 5.83 8.56 -3.76
CA THR A 119 7.07 9.25 -3.41
C THR A 119 6.90 10.74 -3.65
N SER A 120 7.07 11.54 -2.60
CA SER A 120 6.92 12.99 -2.67
C SER A 120 7.81 13.63 -3.72
N VAL A 121 7.22 14.47 -4.54
CA VAL A 121 7.92 15.38 -5.46
C VAL A 121 7.90 16.82 -4.97
N ALA A 122 7.14 17.08 -3.90
CA ALA A 122 7.04 18.36 -3.20
C ALA A 122 6.85 18.09 -1.70
N THR A 123 7.04 19.12 -0.87
CA THR A 123 6.68 19.05 0.55
C THR A 123 5.17 19.04 0.72
N ILE A 124 4.69 18.30 1.72
CA ILE A 124 3.28 18.01 1.96
C ILE A 124 2.89 18.58 3.32
N GLY A 125 1.88 19.44 3.34
CA GLY A 125 1.32 20.02 4.57
C GLY A 125 0.14 19.21 5.13
N SER A 126 -0.49 18.36 4.31
CA SER A 126 -1.57 17.48 4.73
C SER A 126 -1.65 16.24 3.83
N ILE A 127 -1.92 15.10 4.46
CA ILE A 127 -2.14 13.82 3.75
C ILE A 127 -3.63 13.53 3.53
N GLU A 128 -4.52 14.52 3.68
CA GLU A 128 -5.93 14.32 3.37
C GLU A 128 -6.08 13.84 1.92
N GLY A 129 -6.91 12.83 1.71
CA GLY A 129 -7.06 12.15 0.43
C GLY A 129 -6.28 10.84 0.32
N ILE A 130 -5.29 10.57 1.19
CA ILE A 130 -4.50 9.33 1.11
C ILE A 130 -5.40 8.07 1.22
N GLN A 131 -6.56 8.19 1.86
CA GLN A 131 -7.56 7.12 1.98
C GLN A 131 -8.11 6.64 0.63
N TYR A 132 -7.96 7.43 -0.44
CA TYR A 132 -8.33 7.04 -1.80
C TYR A 132 -7.27 6.18 -2.52
N LEU A 133 -6.17 5.84 -1.84
CA LEU A 133 -5.05 5.07 -2.37
C LEU A 133 -4.90 3.72 -1.63
N PRO A 134 -5.87 2.79 -1.74
CA PRO A 134 -5.94 1.60 -0.86
C PRO A 134 -4.84 0.56 -1.11
N ASN A 135 -4.18 0.60 -2.26
CA ASN A 135 -3.20 -0.39 -2.67
C ASN A 135 -1.74 0.06 -2.50
N LEU A 136 -1.51 1.09 -1.67
CA LEU A 136 -0.16 1.57 -1.40
C LEU A 136 0.72 0.45 -0.81
N TYR A 137 1.90 0.27 -1.42
CA TYR A 137 2.93 -0.70 -1.02
C TYR A 137 4.17 0.00 -0.43
N ASN A 138 4.63 1.06 -1.06
CA ASN A 138 5.80 1.82 -0.64
C ASN A 138 5.48 3.32 -0.65
N VAL A 139 5.54 3.92 0.53
CA VAL A 139 5.20 5.33 0.75
C VAL A 139 6.41 6.05 1.30
N GLN A 140 6.82 7.14 0.64
CA GLN A 140 7.92 7.99 1.04
C GLN A 140 7.46 9.45 0.98
N LEU A 141 7.12 10.01 2.13
CA LEU A 141 6.56 11.35 2.23
C LEU A 141 7.57 12.31 2.87
N GLN A 142 7.67 13.49 2.27
CA GLN A 142 8.39 14.61 2.84
C GLN A 142 7.39 15.67 3.28
N PHE A 143 7.28 15.86 4.58
CA PHE A 143 6.37 16.82 5.17
C PHE A 143 7.02 18.19 5.34
N ASP A 144 6.20 19.22 5.33
CA ASP A 144 6.54 20.52 5.87
C ASP A 144 6.12 20.63 7.36
N ASP A 145 6.38 21.79 7.97
CA ASP A 145 6.06 22.02 9.38
C ASP A 145 4.55 22.11 9.68
N GLN A 146 3.70 22.16 8.65
CA GLN A 146 2.25 22.22 8.79
C GLN A 146 1.65 20.83 8.96
N CYS A 147 2.30 19.80 8.44
CA CYS A 147 1.82 18.43 8.56
C CYS A 147 1.98 17.92 9.99
N LYS A 148 0.85 17.73 10.69
CA LYS A 148 0.77 17.31 12.10
C LYS A 148 -0.14 16.13 12.32
N ASP A 149 -0.98 15.79 11.34
CA ASP A 149 -2.06 14.83 11.48
C ASP A 149 -1.88 13.63 10.53
N LEU A 150 -1.79 12.45 11.11
CA LEU A 150 -1.73 11.17 10.38
C LEU A 150 -3.08 10.43 10.37
N SER A 151 -4.13 11.00 10.99
CA SER A 151 -5.45 10.37 11.04
C SER A 151 -6.09 10.07 9.68
N PRO A 152 -5.77 10.78 8.56
CA PRO A 152 -6.29 10.41 7.25
C PRO A 152 -5.94 8.97 6.82
N PHE A 153 -4.87 8.38 7.34
CA PHE A 153 -4.57 6.96 7.12
C PHE A 153 -5.70 6.06 7.65
N LEU A 154 -6.37 6.44 8.74
CA LEU A 154 -7.45 5.64 9.35
C LEU A 154 -8.78 5.73 8.59
N LYS A 155 -8.91 6.67 7.64
CA LYS A 155 -10.12 6.83 6.83
C LYS A 155 -10.22 5.79 5.70
N ALA A 156 -9.16 5.04 5.41
CA ALA A 156 -9.21 3.96 4.43
C ALA A 156 -10.05 2.78 4.94
N PRO A 157 -11.13 2.38 4.24
CA PRO A 157 -12.11 1.42 4.76
C PRO A 157 -11.54 0.04 5.12
N ASN A 158 -10.52 -0.39 4.40
CA ASN A 158 -9.85 -1.68 4.58
C ASN A 158 -8.40 -1.52 5.07
N GLY A 159 -8.03 -0.32 5.53
CA GLY A 159 -6.63 0.00 5.82
C GLY A 159 -5.74 -0.11 4.58
N TYR A 160 -4.50 -0.52 4.78
CA TYR A 160 -3.49 -0.65 3.73
C TYR A 160 -2.87 -2.06 3.75
N PRO A 161 -3.60 -3.09 3.30
CA PRO A 161 -3.17 -4.48 3.43
C PRO A 161 -1.90 -4.82 2.64
N GLN A 162 -1.50 -3.97 1.70
CA GLN A 162 -0.29 -4.14 0.89
C GLN A 162 0.89 -3.29 1.39
N LEU A 163 0.70 -2.44 2.39
CA LEU A 163 1.72 -1.49 2.83
C LEU A 163 2.90 -2.22 3.47
N TYR A 164 4.03 -2.18 2.78
CA TYR A 164 5.29 -2.81 3.20
C TYR A 164 6.28 -1.80 3.79
N ARG A 165 6.25 -0.55 3.28
CA ARG A 165 7.18 0.49 3.72
C ARG A 165 6.46 1.83 3.83
N LEU A 166 6.64 2.49 4.97
CA LEU A 166 6.22 3.86 5.22
C LEU A 166 7.42 4.66 5.75
N ASN A 167 7.92 5.59 4.96
CA ASN A 167 8.94 6.55 5.35
C ASN A 167 8.32 7.94 5.42
N ILE A 168 8.43 8.56 6.57
CA ILE A 168 7.99 9.94 6.81
C ILE A 168 9.23 10.74 7.18
N ASN A 169 9.52 11.77 6.39
CA ASN A 169 10.64 12.66 6.61
C ASN A 169 10.13 14.06 6.95
N ASN A 170 10.76 14.71 7.90
CA ASN A 170 10.40 16.04 8.41
C ASN A 170 8.97 16.08 8.98
N GLY A 171 8.36 17.26 9.00
CA GLY A 171 7.06 17.47 9.60
C GLY A 171 7.15 17.75 11.11
N ASN A 172 6.02 18.08 11.68
CA ASN A 172 5.86 18.38 13.10
C ASN A 172 4.88 17.38 13.74
N ILE A 173 5.10 16.10 13.44
CA ILE A 173 4.24 15.00 13.92
C ILE A 173 4.57 14.77 15.41
N SER A 174 3.59 14.95 16.26
CA SER A 174 3.67 14.69 17.70
C SER A 174 2.88 13.44 18.12
N ASP A 175 1.95 12.98 17.28
CA ASP A 175 1.12 11.80 17.52
C ASP A 175 1.24 10.81 16.36
N ILE A 176 1.81 9.66 16.65
CA ILE A 176 1.93 8.53 15.73
C ILE A 176 0.92 7.41 16.01
N SER A 177 0.01 7.60 16.95
CA SER A 177 -1.00 6.60 17.32
C SER A 177 -1.82 6.12 16.12
N PRO A 178 -2.16 6.95 15.10
CA PRO A 178 -2.84 6.45 13.91
C PRO A 178 -2.09 5.34 13.18
N LEU A 179 -0.77 5.31 13.27
CA LEU A 179 0.03 4.25 12.61
C LEU A 179 -0.08 2.90 13.33
N THR A 180 -0.39 2.90 14.63
CA THR A 180 -0.57 1.65 15.40
C THR A 180 -1.89 0.95 15.09
N GLU A 181 -2.84 1.67 14.52
CA GLU A 181 -4.17 1.17 14.14
C GLU A 181 -4.22 0.75 12.66
N LEU A 182 -3.15 0.98 11.90
CA LEU A 182 -3.09 0.56 10.51
C LEU A 182 -3.15 -0.96 10.41
N SER A 183 -4.13 -1.44 9.64
CA SER A 183 -4.20 -2.85 9.26
C SER A 183 -3.15 -3.11 8.17
N ALA A 184 -1.88 -3.06 8.55
CA ALA A 184 -0.77 -3.41 7.67
C ALA A 184 -0.18 -4.75 8.13
N PRO A 185 0.15 -5.68 7.23
CA PRO A 185 0.56 -7.03 7.60
C PRO A 185 1.89 -7.09 8.35
N THR A 186 2.75 -6.09 8.21
CA THR A 186 4.04 -5.98 8.93
C THR A 186 4.62 -4.57 8.74
N LEU A 187 4.43 -3.69 9.67
CA LEU A 187 5.25 -2.48 9.80
C LEU A 187 6.25 -2.68 10.94
#